data_ed5a53f282017bfbcae09734c7118c15
#
_entry.id   ed5a53f282017bfbcae09734c7118c15
#
_cell.length_a   1.000
_cell.length_b   1.000
_cell.length_c   1.000
_cell.angle_alpha   90.00
_cell.angle_beta   90.00
_cell.angle_gamma   90.00
#
_symmetry.space_group_name_H-M   'P 1'
#
loop_
_entity.id
_entity.type
_entity.pdbx_description
1 polymer ?
#
loop_
_entity_poly.entity_id
_entity_poly.type
_entity_poly.pdbx_seq_one_letter_code
_entity_poly.pdbx_strand_id
1 'polypeptide(L)'
;MRKTSIVFLGGVLAIVASLVVGPAATAKSTGANAGTVVIVHDQEPGGTLNNFISEGNGYTNSLVMNLILAGGVIYDNKVTLKPYLLEALPKLLQKEPLKASFKYKANANWSDGKPVTGADFVATHRTIMNPNWDITSREGFEDIAKIQVEGKSVTVTFKPKRAYAAWDVLLGTSPLPAHKVAGQDFNKLWADSVDISSGPFKFQSWQKGTQLTLVKNGAFKAGPAAKLDRVVFRYISGPSQYQALKSGEGDVIDAVSPQIQIVDFYKDSRFKVQGGASYSWEHLDFQQGAKAHPALKKKFVRQAIIQGINRAQIREVLYIKTGLVPNPKDLPVLQSHIFKPFESAYATPYKRWGFSQKNTIALLKKNGCTGGPDTPSSGNSKIFSCPGVGELTFAFTTTSGNPLRALTFEIIQRQLKSVGIQFTPRFLSPAVLFGGGVLTGGDWQSVMFTFTGGPTSGGTFFSIGGCGGDQNYGAACNKKASALLQKAQFTPDPAARNKLLHDAEVILADEVFSVPLFARPQHLLHSTKVKGALRNPTLQGGTWNAETWSVAS
;
A
#
# COMPACT_ATOMS: atom_id res chain seq x y z
N MET A 1 56.67 -46.75 -4.39
CA MET A 1 56.62 -48.22 -4.30
C MET A 1 55.22 -48.70 -4.07
N ARG A 2 54.82 -49.64 -4.90
CA ARG A 2 53.69 -50.56 -4.87
C ARG A 2 52.28 -49.96 -4.82
N LYS A 3 51.66 -50.05 -6.01
CA LYS A 3 50.23 -50.11 -6.33
C LYS A 3 49.57 -51.30 -5.65
N THR A 4 48.36 -51.19 -5.20
CA THR A 4 47.48 -52.36 -5.12
C THR A 4 46.06 -51.90 -5.54
N SER A 5 45.66 -52.37 -6.72
CA SER A 5 44.31 -52.30 -7.26
C SER A 5 43.47 -53.39 -6.62
N ILE A 6 42.29 -53.07 -6.17
CA ILE A 6 41.24 -54.06 -5.87
C ILE A 6 40.03 -53.77 -6.76
N VAL A 7 39.78 -54.69 -7.67
CA VAL A 7 38.60 -54.82 -8.51
C VAL A 7 37.51 -55.49 -7.68
N PHE A 8 36.35 -54.87 -7.53
CA PHE A 8 35.10 -55.54 -7.12
C PHE A 8 34.10 -55.55 -8.25
N LEU A 9 33.90 -56.75 -8.80
CA LEU A 9 32.72 -57.14 -9.58
C LEU A 9 31.55 -57.31 -8.60
N GLY A 10 30.40 -56.76 -8.96
CA GLY A 10 29.19 -57.00 -8.16
C GLY A 10 27.93 -56.47 -8.80
N GLY A 11 27.28 -57.30 -9.57
CA GLY A 11 25.86 -57.54 -9.69
C GLY A 11 24.89 -56.34 -9.81
N VAL A 12 24.45 -56.06 -11.04
CA VAL A 12 23.27 -55.27 -11.32
C VAL A 12 22.04 -56.10 -10.97
N LEU A 13 21.36 -55.79 -9.86
CA LEU A 13 20.01 -56.28 -9.56
C LEU A 13 19.03 -55.25 -10.05
N ALA A 14 18.41 -55.50 -11.20
CA ALA A 14 17.29 -54.69 -11.71
C ALA A 14 16.03 -55.01 -10.89
N ILE A 15 15.68 -54.10 -9.96
CA ILE A 15 14.34 -54.09 -9.33
C ILE A 15 13.39 -53.36 -10.27
N VAL A 16 12.56 -54.13 -11.00
CA VAL A 16 11.42 -53.62 -11.72
C VAL A 16 10.35 -53.27 -10.68
N ALA A 17 10.28 -52.00 -10.29
CA ALA A 17 9.15 -51.48 -9.56
C ALA A 17 8.03 -51.21 -10.55
N SER A 18 7.04 -52.09 -10.64
CA SER A 18 5.76 -51.88 -11.31
C SER A 18 5.02 -50.73 -10.61
N LEU A 19 5.09 -49.53 -11.19
CA LEU A 19 4.21 -48.42 -10.87
C LEU A 19 2.78 -48.84 -11.29
N VAL A 20 1.99 -49.27 -10.30
CA VAL A 20 0.53 -49.33 -10.46
C VAL A 20 0.06 -47.87 -10.45
N VAL A 21 -0.15 -47.32 -11.62
CA VAL A 21 -0.90 -46.08 -11.81
C VAL A 21 -2.34 -46.41 -11.52
N GLY A 22 -2.75 -46.25 -10.27
CA GLY A 22 -4.16 -46.22 -9.95
C GLY A 22 -4.80 -45.01 -10.65
N PRO A 23 -6.06 -45.13 -11.13
CA PRO A 23 -6.74 -44.00 -11.76
C PRO A 23 -6.78 -42.86 -10.72
N ALA A 24 -6.25 -41.68 -11.12
CA ALA A 24 -6.44 -40.47 -10.36
C ALA A 24 -7.95 -40.29 -10.18
N ALA A 25 -8.41 -40.54 -8.97
CA ALA A 25 -9.77 -40.21 -8.59
C ALA A 25 -9.92 -38.70 -8.75
N THR A 26 -10.50 -38.29 -9.88
CA THR A 26 -11.10 -36.98 -10.02
C THR A 26 -12.19 -36.93 -8.94
N ALA A 27 -11.84 -36.42 -7.77
CA ALA A 27 -12.82 -36.05 -6.77
C ALA A 27 -13.67 -34.94 -7.42
N LYS A 28 -14.76 -35.34 -8.09
CA LYS A 28 -15.87 -34.46 -8.35
C LYS A 28 -16.27 -33.92 -6.98
N SER A 29 -16.01 -32.64 -6.76
CA SER A 29 -16.57 -31.88 -5.65
C SER A 29 -18.11 -31.93 -5.78
N THR A 30 -18.71 -33.02 -5.27
CA THR A 30 -20.14 -33.14 -5.09
C THR A 30 -20.50 -32.45 -3.80
N GLY A 31 -20.92 -31.23 -3.92
CA GLY A 31 -21.44 -30.38 -2.86
C GLY A 31 -21.09 -28.95 -3.22
N ALA A 32 -22.05 -28.24 -3.81
CA ALA A 32 -21.95 -26.81 -3.94
C ALA A 32 -21.54 -26.27 -2.56
N ASN A 33 -20.37 -25.65 -2.42
CA ASN A 33 -19.96 -24.88 -1.24
C ASN A 33 -20.84 -23.63 -1.16
N ALA A 34 -22.15 -23.85 -0.97
CA ALA A 34 -23.10 -22.79 -0.73
C ALA A 34 -22.55 -22.02 0.48
N GLY A 35 -22.18 -20.77 0.26
CA GLY A 35 -21.62 -19.94 1.32
C GLY A 35 -20.08 -19.89 1.42
N THR A 36 -19.30 -20.51 0.53
CA THR A 36 -17.84 -20.36 0.49
C THR A 36 -17.41 -19.48 -0.69
N VAL A 37 -16.51 -18.52 -0.44
CA VAL A 37 -15.80 -17.73 -1.47
C VAL A 37 -14.30 -17.95 -1.33
N VAL A 38 -13.63 -18.23 -2.45
CA VAL A 38 -12.18 -18.36 -2.53
C VAL A 38 -11.59 -17.08 -3.14
N ILE A 39 -10.82 -16.37 -2.33
CA ILE A 39 -10.05 -15.19 -2.75
C ILE A 39 -8.65 -15.66 -3.13
N VAL A 40 -8.27 -15.49 -4.37
CA VAL A 40 -6.91 -15.76 -4.83
C VAL A 40 -6.06 -14.50 -4.68
N HIS A 41 -4.93 -14.61 -4.01
CA HIS A 41 -4.01 -13.51 -3.79
C HIS A 41 -2.57 -13.93 -4.12
N ASP A 42 -1.76 -13.00 -4.64
CA ASP A 42 -0.38 -13.25 -5.08
C ASP A 42 0.63 -13.36 -3.93
N GLN A 43 0.27 -12.95 -2.74
CA GLN A 43 1.09 -12.98 -1.54
C GLN A 43 0.28 -13.49 -0.35
N GLU A 44 0.93 -14.24 0.54
CA GLU A 44 0.37 -14.56 1.86
C GLU A 44 0.66 -13.44 2.88
N PRO A 45 0.01 -13.42 4.05
CA PRO A 45 0.46 -12.61 5.19
C PRO A 45 1.94 -12.85 5.46
N GLY A 46 2.63 -11.86 6.03
CA GLY A 46 4.02 -12.00 6.47
C GLY A 46 4.20 -13.14 7.48
N GLY A 47 5.29 -13.17 8.21
CA GLY A 47 5.55 -14.22 9.20
C GLY A 47 4.51 -14.35 10.31
N THR A 48 3.64 -13.33 10.50
CA THR A 48 2.64 -13.22 11.57
C THR A 48 1.32 -12.64 11.08
N LEU A 49 0.21 -12.96 11.78
CA LEU A 49 -1.08 -12.32 11.57
C LEU A 49 -1.26 -11.03 12.40
N ASN A 50 -0.32 -10.69 13.28
CA ASN A 50 -0.36 -9.46 14.05
C ASN A 50 -0.02 -8.25 13.19
N ASN A 51 -1.02 -7.57 12.64
CA ASN A 51 -0.85 -6.41 11.75
C ASN A 51 -0.50 -5.09 12.46
N PHE A 52 -0.35 -5.09 13.78
CA PHE A 52 0.11 -3.93 14.56
C PHE A 52 1.64 -3.83 14.62
N ILE A 53 2.36 -4.94 14.39
CA ILE A 53 3.83 -4.97 14.40
C ILE A 53 4.40 -4.92 12.98
N SER A 54 5.68 -4.52 12.86
CA SER A 54 6.33 -4.28 11.55
C SER A 54 6.31 -5.51 10.63
N GLU A 55 6.56 -6.70 11.17
CA GLU A 55 6.56 -7.96 10.41
C GLU A 55 5.18 -8.27 9.78
N GLY A 56 4.10 -7.98 10.51
CA GLY A 56 2.73 -8.23 10.06
C GLY A 56 2.07 -7.07 9.31
N ASN A 57 2.74 -5.94 9.15
CA ASN A 57 2.19 -4.75 8.50
C ASN A 57 2.21 -4.87 6.97
N GLY A 58 1.41 -5.78 6.42
CA GLY A 58 1.28 -6.02 5.00
C GLY A 58 -0.16 -5.87 4.49
N TYR A 59 -0.31 -5.55 3.19
CA TYR A 59 -1.64 -5.37 2.59
C TYR A 59 -2.48 -6.65 2.71
N THR A 60 -1.93 -7.82 2.37
CA THR A 60 -2.64 -9.11 2.46
C THR A 60 -3.07 -9.41 3.88
N ASN A 61 -2.21 -9.13 4.88
CA ASN A 61 -2.57 -9.30 6.27
C ASN A 61 -3.71 -8.35 6.68
N SER A 62 -3.71 -7.12 6.18
CA SER A 62 -4.83 -6.18 6.41
C SER A 62 -6.15 -6.71 5.84
N LEU A 63 -6.16 -7.33 4.64
CA LEU A 63 -7.36 -7.94 4.06
C LEU A 63 -7.96 -9.04 4.95
N VAL A 64 -7.11 -9.84 5.58
CA VAL A 64 -7.50 -10.93 6.50
C VAL A 64 -7.95 -10.35 7.84
N MET A 65 -7.11 -9.50 8.44
CA MET A 65 -7.33 -9.02 9.80
C MET A 65 -8.50 -8.05 9.93
N ASN A 66 -8.82 -7.27 8.89
CA ASN A 66 -10.03 -6.44 8.86
C ASN A 66 -11.34 -7.26 8.95
N LEU A 67 -11.32 -8.52 8.54
CA LEU A 67 -12.46 -9.44 8.70
C LEU A 67 -12.54 -10.06 10.10
N ILE A 68 -11.41 -10.13 10.82
CA ILE A 68 -11.28 -10.72 12.16
C ILE A 68 -11.39 -9.64 13.24
N LEU A 69 -10.59 -8.57 13.13
CA LEU A 69 -10.56 -7.46 14.08
C LEU A 69 -11.17 -6.22 13.43
N ALA A 70 -12.48 -6.12 13.58
CA ALA A 70 -13.22 -4.99 13.03
C ALA A 70 -12.82 -3.66 13.67
N GLY A 71 -12.71 -2.61 12.86
CA GLY A 71 -12.48 -1.25 13.33
C GLY A 71 -13.72 -0.63 13.96
N GLY A 72 -13.52 0.38 14.79
CA GLY A 72 -14.59 1.25 15.26
C GLY A 72 -15.27 1.98 14.11
N VAL A 73 -14.47 2.39 13.10
CA VAL A 73 -14.90 3.00 11.84
C VAL A 73 -14.27 2.29 10.65
N ILE A 74 -14.86 2.44 9.48
CA ILE A 74 -14.34 1.94 8.20
C ILE A 74 -14.51 3.00 7.11
N TYR A 75 -13.69 2.94 6.06
CA TYR A 75 -13.97 3.66 4.82
C TYR A 75 -14.73 2.75 3.85
N ASP A 76 -15.86 3.26 3.32
CA ASP A 76 -16.58 2.57 2.24
C ASP A 76 -15.85 2.72 0.89
N ASN A 77 -16.40 2.11 -0.16
CA ASN A 77 -15.83 2.16 -1.51
C ASN A 77 -15.89 3.54 -2.18
N LYS A 78 -16.60 4.49 -1.59
CA LYS A 78 -16.66 5.91 -1.99
C LYS A 78 -15.73 6.78 -1.12
N VAL A 79 -14.88 6.15 -0.31
CA VAL A 79 -13.95 6.82 0.61
C VAL A 79 -14.69 7.67 1.66
N THR A 80 -15.88 7.25 2.03
CA THR A 80 -16.65 7.90 3.10
C THR A 80 -16.43 7.14 4.41
N LEU A 81 -16.01 7.87 5.46
CA LEU A 81 -15.84 7.29 6.79
C LEU A 81 -17.22 6.93 7.38
N LYS A 82 -17.37 5.71 7.84
CA LYS A 82 -18.60 5.15 8.41
C LYS A 82 -18.33 4.54 9.79
N PRO A 83 -19.27 4.67 10.74
CA PRO A 83 -19.18 3.91 11.98
C PRO A 83 -19.40 2.41 11.70
N TYR A 84 -18.59 1.54 12.33
CA TYR A 84 -18.72 0.08 12.17
C TYR A 84 -18.95 -0.60 13.52
N LEU A 85 -17.97 -0.68 14.45
CA LEU A 85 -18.24 -1.08 15.83
C LEU A 85 -18.77 0.07 16.71
N LEU A 86 -18.60 1.34 16.27
CA LEU A 86 -19.11 2.50 16.98
C LEU A 86 -20.58 2.78 16.63
N GLU A 87 -21.33 3.37 17.57
CA GLU A 87 -22.72 3.82 17.34
C GLU A 87 -22.80 4.96 16.31
N ALA A 88 -21.82 5.87 16.36
CA ALA A 88 -21.65 7.01 15.45
C ALA A 88 -20.15 7.30 15.28
N LEU A 89 -19.80 8.18 14.33
CA LEU A 89 -18.43 8.69 14.22
C LEU A 89 -18.03 9.40 15.53
N PRO A 90 -16.74 9.40 15.92
CA PRO A 90 -16.26 10.11 17.09
C PRO A 90 -16.67 11.59 17.05
N LYS A 91 -17.13 12.10 18.18
CA LYS A 91 -17.66 13.47 18.33
C LYS A 91 -16.65 14.38 19.00
N LEU A 92 -16.34 15.51 18.35
CA LEU A 92 -15.54 16.56 18.93
C LEU A 92 -16.33 17.25 20.05
N LEU A 93 -15.77 17.33 21.25
CA LEU A 93 -16.35 18.00 22.44
C LEU A 93 -15.69 19.36 22.71
N GLN A 94 -14.37 19.45 22.44
CA GLN A 94 -13.57 20.66 22.68
C GLN A 94 -12.42 20.70 21.68
N LYS A 95 -12.06 21.89 21.19
CA LYS A 95 -11.01 22.07 20.17
C LYS A 95 -9.60 22.16 20.76
N GLU A 96 -9.45 22.83 21.91
CA GLU A 96 -8.11 23.04 22.50
C GLU A 96 -8.18 23.01 24.06
N PRO A 97 -7.48 22.08 24.73
CA PRO A 97 -6.93 20.89 24.08
C PRO A 97 -8.03 20.06 23.43
N LEU A 98 -7.72 19.36 22.35
CA LEU A 98 -8.72 18.56 21.65
C LEU A 98 -9.27 17.50 22.61
N LYS A 99 -10.60 17.48 22.74
CA LYS A 99 -11.34 16.47 23.50
C LYS A 99 -12.44 15.89 22.61
N ALA A 100 -12.48 14.58 22.52
CA ALA A 100 -13.46 13.89 21.69
C ALA A 100 -14.02 12.66 22.42
N SER A 101 -15.22 12.23 22.04
CA SER A 101 -15.84 11.04 22.61
C SER A 101 -16.38 10.13 21.52
N PHE A 102 -16.48 8.85 21.86
CA PHE A 102 -17.14 7.83 21.06
C PHE A 102 -17.79 6.77 21.95
N LYS A 103 -18.64 5.93 21.36
CA LYS A 103 -19.31 4.86 22.08
C LYS A 103 -19.41 3.61 21.20
N TYR A 104 -19.04 2.46 21.73
CA TYR A 104 -19.25 1.17 21.06
C TYR A 104 -20.73 0.81 21.07
N LYS A 105 -21.21 0.19 19.98
CA LYS A 105 -22.58 -0.33 19.86
C LYS A 105 -22.90 -1.28 21.01
N ALA A 106 -24.15 -1.27 21.46
CA ALA A 106 -24.62 -2.14 22.54
C ALA A 106 -24.37 -3.63 22.23
N ASN A 107 -24.50 -4.03 20.96
CA ASN A 107 -24.33 -5.36 20.44
C ASN A 107 -22.93 -5.66 19.84
N ALA A 108 -21.95 -4.78 20.04
CA ALA A 108 -20.56 -5.08 19.71
C ALA A 108 -19.97 -6.04 20.74
N ASN A 109 -19.62 -7.26 20.29
CA ASN A 109 -19.11 -8.34 21.12
C ASN A 109 -17.91 -9.02 20.46
N TRP A 110 -17.06 -9.60 21.29
CA TRP A 110 -16.02 -10.54 20.89
C TRP A 110 -16.63 -11.91 20.57
N SER A 111 -15.90 -12.73 19.82
CA SER A 111 -16.35 -14.08 19.44
C SER A 111 -16.50 -15.05 20.62
N ASP A 112 -15.95 -14.74 21.79
CA ASP A 112 -16.15 -15.47 23.05
C ASP A 112 -17.37 -14.98 23.84
N GLY A 113 -18.16 -14.07 23.27
CA GLY A 113 -19.37 -13.52 23.87
C GLY A 113 -19.18 -12.33 24.78
N LYS A 114 -17.94 -11.97 25.14
CA LYS A 114 -17.68 -10.77 25.96
C LYS A 114 -17.96 -9.49 25.17
N PRO A 115 -18.50 -8.44 25.81
CA PRO A 115 -18.75 -7.17 25.12
C PRO A 115 -17.44 -6.44 24.77
N VAL A 116 -17.43 -5.79 23.60
CA VAL A 116 -16.42 -4.78 23.29
C VAL A 116 -16.73 -3.52 24.10
N THR A 117 -15.74 -3.00 24.85
CA THR A 117 -15.90 -1.89 25.78
C THR A 117 -14.78 -0.87 25.66
N GLY A 118 -14.89 0.24 26.39
CA GLY A 118 -13.82 1.22 26.48
C GLY A 118 -12.51 0.69 27.10
N ALA A 119 -12.58 -0.39 27.90
CA ALA A 119 -11.38 -1.07 28.40
C ALA A 119 -10.52 -1.65 27.28
N ASP A 120 -11.14 -2.10 26.17
CA ASP A 120 -10.42 -2.59 25.00
C ASP A 120 -9.68 -1.45 24.29
N PHE A 121 -10.24 -0.25 24.23
CA PHE A 121 -9.53 0.93 23.72
C PHE A 121 -8.35 1.32 24.61
N VAL A 122 -8.51 1.26 25.94
CA VAL A 122 -7.40 1.50 26.89
C VAL A 122 -6.29 0.46 26.71
N ALA A 123 -6.66 -0.82 26.52
CA ALA A 123 -5.70 -1.89 26.25
C ALA A 123 -4.97 -1.64 24.92
N THR A 124 -5.69 -1.20 23.88
CA THR A 124 -5.10 -0.82 22.59
C THR A 124 -4.06 0.28 22.75
N HIS A 125 -4.44 1.40 23.40
CA HIS A 125 -3.51 2.50 23.65
C HIS A 125 -2.28 2.04 24.45
N ARG A 126 -2.49 1.29 25.54
CA ARG A 126 -1.38 0.78 26.38
C ARG A 126 -0.44 -0.11 25.60
N THR A 127 -0.98 -1.00 24.76
CA THR A 127 -0.18 -1.92 23.92
C THR A 127 0.63 -1.14 22.89
N ILE A 128 0.00 -0.20 22.17
CA ILE A 128 0.67 0.61 21.15
C ILE A 128 1.77 1.47 21.78
N MET A 129 1.55 2.04 22.97
CA MET A 129 2.52 2.91 23.64
C MET A 129 3.63 2.16 24.39
N ASN A 130 3.55 0.84 24.49
CA ASN A 130 4.60 0.06 25.15
C ASN A 130 5.89 0.05 24.31
N PRO A 131 7.02 0.55 24.86
CA PRO A 131 8.28 0.62 24.10
C PRO A 131 8.92 -0.73 23.80
N ASN A 132 8.51 -1.81 24.49
CA ASN A 132 9.03 -3.15 24.30
C ASN A 132 8.44 -3.88 23.06
N TRP A 133 7.37 -3.31 22.45
CA TRP A 133 6.72 -3.90 21.30
C TRP A 133 7.16 -3.23 20.00
N ASP A 134 7.38 -4.03 18.96
CA ASP A 134 7.70 -3.58 17.61
C ASP A 134 6.45 -3.02 16.89
N ILE A 135 5.90 -1.94 17.42
CA ILE A 135 4.70 -1.30 16.88
C ILE A 135 5.06 -0.49 15.64
N THR A 136 4.36 -0.74 14.54
CA THR A 136 4.56 -0.08 13.24
C THR A 136 4.43 1.45 13.31
N SER A 137 3.47 1.95 14.09
CA SER A 137 3.27 3.39 14.28
C SER A 137 2.61 3.69 15.62
N ARG A 138 3.14 4.69 16.33
CA ARG A 138 2.56 5.26 17.55
C ARG A 138 1.93 6.62 17.29
N GLU A 139 1.94 7.07 16.04
CA GLU A 139 1.48 8.39 15.63
C GLU A 139 0.04 8.66 16.10
N GLY A 140 -0.16 9.83 16.72
CA GLY A 140 -1.43 10.25 17.30
C GLY A 140 -1.77 9.60 18.65
N PHE A 141 -1.39 8.34 18.90
CA PHE A 141 -1.55 7.70 20.22
C PHE A 141 -0.64 8.33 21.26
N GLU A 142 0.57 8.73 20.89
CA GLU A 142 1.52 9.44 21.74
C GLU A 142 1.04 10.84 22.14
N ASP A 143 0.09 11.41 21.40
CA ASP A 143 -0.48 12.74 21.66
C ASP A 143 -1.68 12.68 22.62
N ILE A 144 -2.15 11.50 23.00
CA ILE A 144 -3.21 11.32 23.99
C ILE A 144 -2.66 11.63 25.38
N ALA A 145 -3.33 12.57 26.09
CA ALA A 145 -3.00 12.92 27.46
C ALA A 145 -3.84 12.15 28.49
N LYS A 146 -5.12 11.88 28.16
CA LYS A 146 -6.06 11.25 29.11
C LYS A 146 -7.12 10.46 28.36
N ILE A 147 -7.44 9.26 28.87
CA ILE A 147 -8.56 8.43 28.46
C ILE A 147 -9.48 8.23 29.65
N GLN A 148 -10.77 8.52 29.49
CA GLN A 148 -11.82 8.28 30.48
C GLN A 148 -12.82 7.29 29.90
N VAL A 149 -13.16 6.28 30.67
CA VAL A 149 -14.05 5.19 30.23
C VAL A 149 -15.23 5.09 31.18
N GLU A 150 -16.42 4.98 30.58
CA GLU A 150 -17.66 4.65 31.26
C GLU A 150 -18.37 3.56 30.44
N GLY A 151 -18.13 2.31 30.83
CA GLY A 151 -18.63 1.13 30.10
C GLY A 151 -18.17 1.11 28.65
N LYS A 152 -19.09 1.33 27.71
CA LYS A 152 -18.84 1.40 26.27
C LYS A 152 -18.49 2.80 25.77
N SER A 153 -18.66 3.83 26.59
CA SER A 153 -18.35 5.22 26.27
C SER A 153 -16.90 5.54 26.61
N VAL A 154 -16.23 6.24 25.71
CA VAL A 154 -14.83 6.67 25.86
C VAL A 154 -14.74 8.14 25.56
N THR A 155 -14.04 8.88 26.43
CA THR A 155 -13.66 10.28 26.20
C THR A 155 -12.15 10.37 26.22
N VAL A 156 -11.58 10.93 25.15
CA VAL A 156 -10.14 11.11 24.96
C VAL A 156 -9.81 12.60 24.96
N THR A 157 -8.79 12.97 25.73
CA THR A 157 -8.22 14.33 25.72
C THR A 157 -6.80 14.25 25.20
N PHE A 158 -6.47 15.03 24.19
CA PHE A 158 -5.13 15.13 23.62
C PHE A 158 -4.28 16.14 24.41
N LYS A 159 -2.98 16.07 24.26
CA LYS A 159 -2.04 17.06 24.83
C LYS A 159 -2.32 18.44 24.21
N PRO A 160 -2.13 19.55 24.97
CA PRO A 160 -2.29 20.90 24.43
C PRO A 160 -1.43 21.11 23.18
N LYS A 161 -2.00 21.74 22.15
CA LYS A 161 -1.37 22.02 20.84
C LYS A 161 -0.93 20.77 20.06
N ARG A 162 -1.36 19.58 20.49
CA ARG A 162 -1.08 18.28 19.86
C ARG A 162 -2.37 17.59 19.41
N ALA A 163 -3.31 18.36 18.87
CA ALA A 163 -4.57 17.87 18.33
C ALA A 163 -4.31 17.09 17.02
N TYR A 164 -4.15 15.78 17.10
CA TYR A 164 -3.86 14.95 15.93
C TYR A 164 -4.92 15.11 14.84
N ALA A 165 -4.50 15.38 13.61
CA ALA A 165 -5.39 15.76 12.52
C ALA A 165 -6.41 14.68 12.13
N ALA A 166 -6.03 13.40 12.25
CA ALA A 166 -6.88 12.25 11.96
C ALA A 166 -7.44 11.59 13.24
N TRP A 167 -7.73 12.40 14.24
CA TRP A 167 -8.22 11.94 15.55
C TRP A 167 -9.48 11.07 15.47
N ASP A 168 -10.37 11.34 14.54
CA ASP A 168 -11.62 10.61 14.34
C ASP A 168 -11.38 9.17 13.85
N VAL A 169 -10.43 8.97 12.95
CA VAL A 169 -9.99 7.64 12.50
C VAL A 169 -9.16 6.94 13.59
N LEU A 170 -8.27 7.68 14.25
CA LEU A 170 -7.48 7.14 15.37
C LEU A 170 -8.37 6.57 16.48
N LEU A 171 -9.41 7.31 16.88
CA LEU A 171 -10.35 6.87 17.91
C LEU A 171 -11.27 5.74 17.42
N GLY A 172 -11.39 5.57 16.12
CA GLY A 172 -12.09 4.46 15.48
C GLY A 172 -11.20 3.27 15.10
N THR A 173 -9.98 3.17 15.61
CA THR A 173 -9.09 2.03 15.36
C THR A 173 -9.73 0.71 15.82
N SER A 174 -9.24 -0.43 15.30
CA SER A 174 -9.63 -1.75 15.78
C SER A 174 -9.24 -1.91 17.25
N PRO A 175 -10.18 -2.19 18.16
CA PRO A 175 -9.86 -2.42 19.55
C PRO A 175 -9.08 -3.73 19.72
N LEU A 176 -8.15 -3.77 20.67
CA LEU A 176 -7.49 -4.99 21.12
C LEU A 176 -8.26 -5.58 22.32
N PRO A 177 -8.51 -6.89 22.34
CA PRO A 177 -9.26 -7.52 23.43
C PRO A 177 -8.46 -7.45 24.75
N ALA A 178 -8.87 -6.60 25.68
CA ALA A 178 -8.17 -6.35 26.93
C ALA A 178 -7.85 -7.64 27.70
N HIS A 179 -8.79 -8.60 27.68
CA HIS A 179 -8.67 -9.87 28.37
C HIS A 179 -7.78 -10.91 27.66
N LYS A 180 -7.31 -10.62 26.46
CA LYS A 180 -6.44 -11.50 25.67
C LYS A 180 -5.03 -10.96 25.54
N VAL A 181 -4.86 -9.62 25.49
CA VAL A 181 -3.54 -9.01 25.31
C VAL A 181 -2.81 -8.76 26.65
N ALA A 182 -3.51 -8.75 27.78
CA ALA A 182 -2.92 -8.53 29.08
C ALA A 182 -1.91 -9.64 29.44
N GLY A 183 -0.67 -9.25 29.76
CA GLY A 183 0.39 -10.17 30.16
C GLY A 183 0.99 -11.01 29.02
N GLN A 184 0.59 -10.78 27.77
CA GLN A 184 1.15 -11.48 26.61
C GLN A 184 2.36 -10.74 26.04
N ASP A 185 3.28 -11.50 25.42
CA ASP A 185 4.29 -10.95 24.52
C ASP A 185 3.61 -10.55 23.20
N PHE A 186 3.37 -9.25 23.01
CA PHE A 186 2.62 -8.77 21.86
C PHE A 186 3.36 -8.95 20.53
N ASN A 187 4.70 -9.07 20.54
CA ASN A 187 5.47 -9.37 19.33
C ASN A 187 5.23 -10.80 18.82
N LYS A 188 4.81 -11.72 19.71
CA LYS A 188 4.51 -13.12 19.36
C LYS A 188 3.02 -13.42 19.29
N LEU A 189 2.19 -12.51 19.79
CA LEU A 189 0.74 -12.70 19.78
C LEU A 189 0.25 -12.78 18.34
N TRP A 190 -0.59 -13.77 18.06
CA TRP A 190 -1.17 -14.04 16.74
C TRP A 190 -0.15 -14.37 15.62
N ALA A 191 0.98 -14.96 15.98
CA ALA A 191 1.98 -15.39 14.99
C ALA A 191 1.38 -16.36 13.95
N ASP A 192 0.64 -17.37 14.39
CA ASP A 192 0.15 -18.44 13.51
C ASP A 192 -1.38 -18.59 13.53
N SER A 193 -2.07 -17.99 14.50
CA SER A 193 -3.52 -18.11 14.68
C SER A 193 -4.08 -16.93 15.46
N VAL A 194 -5.36 -16.63 15.24
CA VAL A 194 -6.10 -15.59 15.97
C VAL A 194 -7.30 -16.22 16.64
N ASP A 195 -7.26 -16.35 17.96
CA ASP A 195 -8.23 -17.06 18.78
C ASP A 195 -9.47 -16.23 19.16
N ILE A 196 -9.53 -14.96 18.73
CA ILE A 196 -10.57 -14.01 19.09
C ILE A 196 -10.97 -13.16 17.86
N SER A 197 -12.21 -12.73 17.78
CA SER A 197 -12.70 -11.86 16.71
C SER A 197 -13.73 -10.87 17.21
N SER A 198 -13.66 -9.63 16.75
CA SER A 198 -14.71 -8.61 16.83
C SER A 198 -15.40 -8.39 15.49
N GLY A 199 -14.95 -9.06 14.44
CA GLY A 199 -15.40 -8.90 13.05
C GLY A 199 -16.43 -9.96 12.61
N PRO A 200 -16.88 -9.85 11.34
CA PRO A 200 -17.88 -10.75 10.76
C PRO A 200 -17.40 -12.19 10.55
N PHE A 201 -16.09 -12.39 10.51
CA PHE A 201 -15.47 -13.71 10.40
C PHE A 201 -14.48 -13.93 11.53
N LYS A 202 -14.13 -15.20 11.77
CA LYS A 202 -13.12 -15.63 12.73
C LYS A 202 -12.15 -16.59 12.07
N PHE A 203 -10.92 -16.61 12.55
CA PHE A 203 -9.88 -17.51 12.10
C PHE A 203 -10.28 -18.97 12.29
N GLN A 204 -10.00 -19.82 11.31
CA GLN A 204 -10.14 -21.26 11.39
C GLN A 204 -8.78 -21.96 11.27
N SER A 205 -8.03 -21.68 10.20
CA SER A 205 -6.74 -22.31 9.94
C SER A 205 -5.88 -21.49 9.00
N TRP A 206 -4.56 -21.64 9.11
CA TRP A 206 -3.58 -21.14 8.17
C TRP A 206 -2.58 -22.23 7.83
N GLN A 207 -2.63 -22.70 6.61
CA GLN A 207 -1.63 -23.56 5.99
C GLN A 207 -0.65 -22.67 5.22
N LYS A 208 0.47 -22.31 5.87
CA LYS A 208 1.47 -21.38 5.31
C LYS A 208 1.91 -21.83 3.92
N GLY A 209 2.07 -20.87 3.02
CA GLY A 209 2.39 -21.09 1.61
C GLY A 209 1.22 -21.57 0.74
N THR A 210 0.07 -21.90 1.31
CA THR A 210 -1.05 -22.48 0.55
C THR A 210 -2.35 -21.71 0.71
N GLN A 211 -2.92 -21.66 1.92
CA GLN A 211 -4.20 -21.00 2.15
C GLN A 211 -4.45 -20.64 3.62
N LEU A 212 -5.30 -19.64 3.82
CA LEU A 212 -5.85 -19.25 5.10
C LEU A 212 -7.37 -19.29 5.02
N THR A 213 -8.01 -19.89 6.03
CA THR A 213 -9.47 -20.06 6.08
C THR A 213 -10.06 -19.29 7.25
N LEU A 214 -11.08 -18.51 6.95
CA LEU A 214 -11.95 -17.83 7.91
C LEU A 214 -13.34 -18.45 7.83
N VAL A 215 -14.04 -18.50 8.99
CA VAL A 215 -15.42 -18.94 9.08
C VAL A 215 -16.29 -17.84 9.69
N LYS A 216 -17.58 -17.88 9.40
CA LYS A 216 -18.56 -16.96 9.93
C LYS A 216 -18.48 -16.83 11.45
N ASN A 217 -18.46 -15.60 11.94
CA ASN A 217 -18.54 -15.31 13.36
C ASN A 217 -20.00 -15.10 13.78
N GLY A 218 -20.63 -16.12 14.36
CA GLY A 218 -22.02 -16.03 14.82
C GLY A 218 -22.25 -15.03 15.96
N ALA A 219 -21.19 -14.66 16.69
CA ALA A 219 -21.26 -13.65 17.77
C ALA A 219 -21.25 -12.20 17.23
N PHE A 220 -20.85 -11.98 15.97
CA PHE A 220 -20.83 -10.65 15.37
C PHE A 220 -22.26 -10.14 15.14
N LYS A 221 -22.61 -9.02 15.80
CA LYS A 221 -23.93 -8.36 15.72
C LYS A 221 -23.83 -6.86 15.44
N ALA A 222 -22.62 -6.30 15.39
CA ALA A 222 -22.39 -4.87 15.23
C ALA A 222 -22.67 -4.35 13.79
N GLY A 223 -22.69 -5.26 12.83
CA GLY A 223 -23.00 -5.00 11.41
C GLY A 223 -23.93 -6.05 10.83
N PRO A 224 -24.08 -6.09 9.49
CA PRO A 224 -24.83 -7.14 8.82
C PRO A 224 -24.22 -8.52 9.15
N ALA A 225 -25.08 -9.50 9.40
CA ALA A 225 -24.61 -10.87 9.59
C ALA A 225 -23.95 -11.36 8.29
N ALA A 226 -22.80 -12.00 8.40
CA ALA A 226 -22.14 -12.59 7.24
C ALA A 226 -23.07 -13.59 6.55
N LYS A 227 -23.25 -13.43 5.23
CA LYS A 227 -24.04 -14.34 4.41
C LYS A 227 -23.23 -15.58 4.00
N LEU A 228 -21.90 -15.41 3.88
CA LEU A 228 -20.97 -16.48 3.61
C LEU A 228 -20.71 -17.30 4.89
N ASP A 229 -20.57 -18.59 4.76
CA ASP A 229 -20.15 -19.47 5.85
C ASP A 229 -18.63 -19.48 6.00
N ARG A 230 -17.91 -19.27 4.87
CA ARG A 230 -16.44 -19.36 4.80
C ARG A 230 -15.85 -18.40 3.76
N VAL A 231 -14.69 -17.85 4.10
CA VAL A 231 -13.79 -17.12 3.19
C VAL A 231 -12.44 -17.82 3.21
N VAL A 232 -11.96 -18.22 2.04
CA VAL A 232 -10.65 -18.88 1.88
C VAL A 232 -9.73 -17.94 1.10
N PHE A 233 -8.62 -17.55 1.68
CA PHE A 233 -7.52 -16.89 0.97
C PHE A 233 -6.58 -17.96 0.46
N ARG A 234 -6.49 -18.10 -0.86
CA ARG A 234 -5.59 -19.05 -1.53
C ARG A 234 -4.43 -18.30 -2.16
N TYR A 235 -3.22 -18.69 -1.83
CA TYR A 235 -2.02 -17.99 -2.26
C TYR A 235 -1.46 -18.59 -3.54
N ILE A 236 -1.61 -17.87 -4.64
CA ILE A 236 -1.16 -18.29 -5.97
C ILE A 236 -0.46 -17.09 -6.62
N SER A 237 0.85 -17.20 -6.85
CA SER A 237 1.65 -16.11 -7.39
C SER A 237 1.53 -15.94 -8.90
N GLY A 238 1.82 -14.73 -9.37
CA GLY A 238 1.98 -14.42 -10.78
C GLY A 238 0.74 -14.63 -11.63
N PRO A 239 0.91 -14.99 -12.93
CA PRO A 239 -0.19 -15.19 -13.88
C PRO A 239 -1.14 -16.34 -13.53
N SER A 240 -0.68 -17.32 -12.73
CA SER A 240 -1.48 -18.50 -12.36
C SER A 240 -2.72 -18.15 -11.54
N GLN A 241 -2.73 -17.01 -10.81
CA GLN A 241 -3.91 -16.54 -10.11
C GLN A 241 -5.11 -16.29 -11.06
N TYR A 242 -4.83 -15.76 -12.26
CA TYR A 242 -5.87 -15.50 -13.27
C TYR A 242 -6.40 -16.79 -13.90
N GLN A 243 -5.55 -17.82 -14.03
CA GLN A 243 -5.99 -19.13 -14.47
C GLN A 243 -6.88 -19.80 -13.42
N ALA A 244 -6.52 -19.70 -12.12
CA ALA A 244 -7.36 -20.21 -11.03
C ALA A 244 -8.75 -19.55 -11.01
N LEU A 245 -8.85 -18.24 -11.30
CA LEU A 245 -10.15 -17.58 -11.44
C LEU A 245 -10.92 -18.07 -12.69
N LYS A 246 -10.25 -18.24 -13.85
CA LYS A 246 -10.89 -18.74 -15.09
C LYS A 246 -11.40 -20.18 -14.97
N SER A 247 -10.67 -21.06 -14.26
CA SER A 247 -11.03 -22.46 -14.04
C SER A 247 -12.12 -22.66 -12.97
N GLY A 248 -12.41 -21.63 -12.17
CA GLY A 248 -13.33 -21.71 -11.05
C GLY A 248 -12.71 -22.29 -9.77
N GLU A 249 -11.38 -22.41 -9.70
CA GLU A 249 -10.66 -22.73 -8.46
C GLU A 249 -10.59 -21.54 -7.49
N GLY A 250 -10.83 -20.33 -7.99
CA GLY A 250 -10.97 -19.09 -7.26
C GLY A 250 -12.21 -18.32 -7.70
N ASP A 251 -12.72 -17.47 -6.83
CA ASP A 251 -13.91 -16.66 -7.08
C ASP A 251 -13.62 -15.17 -7.19
N VAL A 252 -12.58 -14.69 -6.52
CA VAL A 252 -12.22 -13.27 -6.41
C VAL A 252 -10.70 -13.10 -6.48
N ILE A 253 -10.24 -12.04 -7.17
CA ILE A 253 -8.86 -11.53 -7.10
C ILE A 253 -8.92 -10.05 -6.74
N ASP A 254 -8.19 -9.63 -5.69
CA ASP A 254 -7.90 -8.23 -5.40
C ASP A 254 -6.49 -7.91 -5.89
N ALA A 255 -6.39 -7.39 -7.12
CA ALA A 255 -5.13 -7.16 -7.80
C ALA A 255 -4.60 -5.74 -7.55
N VAL A 256 -3.69 -5.59 -6.60
CA VAL A 256 -2.95 -4.33 -6.33
C VAL A 256 -1.73 -4.15 -7.24
N SER A 257 -1.33 -5.20 -7.94
CA SER A 257 -0.30 -5.19 -8.98
C SER A 257 -0.89 -5.79 -10.26
N PRO A 258 -1.70 -5.03 -11.01
CA PRO A 258 -2.45 -5.55 -12.15
C PRO A 258 -1.51 -6.07 -13.23
N GLN A 259 -1.87 -7.21 -13.82
CA GLN A 259 -1.14 -7.85 -14.90
C GLN A 259 -1.99 -7.88 -16.18
N ILE A 260 -1.35 -8.05 -17.32
CA ILE A 260 -2.00 -7.97 -18.64
C ILE A 260 -3.15 -8.97 -18.80
N GLN A 261 -3.13 -10.09 -18.08
CA GLN A 261 -4.18 -11.11 -18.08
C GLN A 261 -5.56 -10.57 -17.71
N ILE A 262 -5.63 -9.44 -16.98
CA ILE A 262 -6.88 -8.77 -16.61
C ILE A 262 -7.69 -8.37 -17.85
N VAL A 263 -7.02 -8.05 -18.95
CA VAL A 263 -7.65 -7.56 -20.18
C VAL A 263 -8.66 -8.57 -20.74
N ASP A 264 -8.37 -9.86 -20.62
CA ASP A 264 -9.27 -10.92 -21.06
C ASP A 264 -10.59 -10.94 -20.27
N PHE A 265 -10.52 -10.61 -18.97
CA PHE A 265 -11.69 -10.64 -18.09
C PHE A 265 -12.69 -9.51 -18.37
N TYR A 266 -12.24 -8.38 -18.93
CA TYR A 266 -13.16 -7.32 -19.38
C TYR A 266 -14.10 -7.78 -20.50
N LYS A 267 -13.70 -8.80 -21.27
CA LYS A 267 -14.45 -9.36 -22.42
C LYS A 267 -15.25 -10.60 -22.07
N ASP A 268 -15.04 -11.18 -20.88
CA ASP A 268 -15.67 -12.44 -20.46
C ASP A 268 -16.83 -12.17 -19.51
N SER A 269 -18.07 -12.38 -19.99
CA SER A 269 -19.30 -12.12 -19.24
C SER A 269 -19.47 -12.92 -17.95
N ARG A 270 -18.66 -13.98 -17.75
CA ARG A 270 -18.65 -14.77 -16.52
C ARG A 270 -18.03 -14.01 -15.34
N PHE A 271 -17.35 -12.91 -15.60
CA PHE A 271 -16.62 -12.14 -14.61
C PHE A 271 -17.04 -10.68 -14.60
N LYS A 272 -16.79 -10.03 -13.48
CA LYS A 272 -16.84 -8.58 -13.34
C LYS A 272 -15.46 -8.05 -12.97
N VAL A 273 -15.06 -6.96 -13.59
CA VAL A 273 -13.81 -6.26 -13.33
C VAL A 273 -14.13 -4.84 -12.91
N GLN A 274 -13.69 -4.45 -11.73
CA GLN A 274 -13.80 -3.10 -11.19
C GLN A 274 -12.38 -2.55 -11.06
N GLY A 275 -11.95 -1.66 -11.96
CA GLY A 275 -10.61 -1.07 -11.99
C GLY A 275 -10.63 0.43 -11.70
N GLY A 276 -9.48 0.99 -11.33
CA GLY A 276 -9.29 2.42 -11.17
C GLY A 276 -8.16 2.79 -10.22
N ALA A 277 -7.84 4.08 -10.11
CA ALA A 277 -6.79 4.59 -9.23
C ALA A 277 -7.02 4.17 -7.77
N SER A 278 -5.91 3.97 -7.05
CA SER A 278 -5.92 3.70 -5.59
C SER A 278 -5.12 4.78 -4.84
N TYR A 279 -5.03 4.64 -3.52
CA TYR A 279 -4.16 5.50 -2.70
C TYR A 279 -2.68 5.21 -2.85
N SER A 280 -2.31 4.10 -3.49
CA SER A 280 -0.90 3.81 -3.80
C SER A 280 -0.46 4.58 -5.04
N TRP A 281 0.77 5.09 -5.04
CA TRP A 281 1.30 5.83 -6.18
C TRP A 281 2.77 5.51 -6.44
N GLU A 282 3.12 5.41 -7.72
CA GLU A 282 4.50 5.33 -8.18
C GLU A 282 5.10 6.73 -8.29
N HIS A 283 6.32 6.89 -7.86
CA HIS A 283 7.05 8.15 -7.88
C HIS A 283 8.55 7.92 -8.10
N LEU A 284 9.24 8.96 -8.51
CA LEU A 284 10.68 8.97 -8.67
C LEU A 284 11.29 10.00 -7.71
N ASP A 285 12.01 9.51 -6.70
CA ASP A 285 12.71 10.34 -5.72
C ASP A 285 14.14 10.62 -6.12
N PHE A 286 14.66 11.71 -5.60
CA PHE A 286 16.06 12.14 -5.76
C PHE A 286 16.76 12.18 -4.42
N GLN A 287 17.95 11.58 -4.32
CA GLN A 287 18.77 11.73 -3.12
C GLN A 287 19.31 13.17 -3.08
N GLN A 288 19.03 13.89 -1.98
CA GLN A 288 19.42 15.29 -1.76
C GLN A 288 20.26 15.47 -0.48
N GLY A 289 20.43 14.40 0.30
CA GLY A 289 21.21 14.36 1.54
C GLY A 289 22.73 14.26 1.32
N ALA A 290 23.43 13.74 2.32
CA ALA A 290 24.90 13.66 2.32
C ALA A 290 25.46 12.81 1.17
N LYS A 291 24.78 11.70 0.82
CA LYS A 291 25.17 10.76 -0.25
C LYS A 291 24.70 11.17 -1.65
N ALA A 292 24.06 12.34 -1.79
CA ALA A 292 23.51 12.78 -3.07
C ALA A 292 24.57 13.09 -4.11
N HIS A 293 24.29 12.74 -5.36
CA HIS A 293 25.04 13.29 -6.49
C HIS A 293 24.93 14.82 -6.48
N PRO A 294 26.04 15.60 -6.61
CA PRO A 294 26.02 17.06 -6.49
C PRO A 294 24.97 17.73 -7.38
N ALA A 295 24.77 17.23 -8.60
CA ALA A 295 23.78 17.76 -9.54
C ALA A 295 22.33 17.60 -9.02
N LEU A 296 21.99 16.51 -8.33
CA LEU A 296 20.63 16.28 -7.80
C LEU A 296 20.28 17.20 -6.62
N LYS A 297 21.29 17.81 -5.97
CA LYS A 297 21.08 18.90 -4.98
C LYS A 297 20.64 20.20 -5.66
N LYS A 298 20.93 20.37 -6.95
CA LYS A 298 20.55 21.59 -7.70
C LYS A 298 19.09 21.49 -8.13
N LYS A 299 18.28 22.44 -7.69
CA LYS A 299 16.85 22.52 -8.00
C LYS A 299 16.58 22.49 -9.51
N PHE A 300 17.34 23.29 -10.29
CA PHE A 300 17.14 23.35 -11.74
C PHE A 300 17.36 22.01 -12.45
N VAL A 301 18.25 21.13 -11.93
CA VAL A 301 18.48 19.81 -12.50
C VAL A 301 17.24 18.92 -12.27
N ARG A 302 16.67 18.92 -11.06
CA ARG A 302 15.45 18.17 -10.77
C ARG A 302 14.26 18.70 -11.59
N GLN A 303 14.17 20.02 -11.77
CA GLN A 303 13.18 20.67 -12.64
C GLN A 303 13.38 20.28 -14.13
N ALA A 304 14.61 20.20 -14.60
CA ALA A 304 14.92 19.71 -15.94
C ALA A 304 14.50 18.23 -16.10
N ILE A 305 14.75 17.38 -15.11
CA ILE A 305 14.36 15.97 -15.14
C ILE A 305 12.84 15.83 -15.25
N ILE A 306 12.05 16.47 -14.39
CA ILE A 306 10.58 16.34 -14.44
C ILE A 306 9.99 16.88 -15.74
N GLN A 307 10.53 17.99 -16.30
CA GLN A 307 10.10 18.53 -17.58
C GLN A 307 10.48 17.66 -18.78
N GLY A 308 11.57 16.90 -18.65
CA GLY A 308 12.01 15.94 -19.67
C GLY A 308 11.21 14.63 -19.69
N ILE A 309 10.39 14.37 -18.66
CA ILE A 309 9.61 13.13 -18.53
C ILE A 309 8.16 13.33 -18.97
N ASN A 310 7.73 12.64 -20.02
CA ASN A 310 6.34 12.57 -20.44
C ASN A 310 5.56 11.54 -19.60
N ARG A 311 5.08 11.98 -18.45
CA ARG A 311 4.30 11.15 -17.52
C ARG A 311 2.99 10.63 -18.14
N ALA A 312 2.39 11.41 -19.05
CA ALA A 312 1.20 10.99 -19.76
C ALA A 312 1.50 9.81 -20.70
N GLN A 313 2.64 9.82 -21.41
CA GLN A 313 3.05 8.70 -22.26
C GLN A 313 3.34 7.43 -21.44
N ILE A 314 3.96 7.55 -20.27
CA ILE A 314 4.21 6.41 -19.38
C ILE A 314 2.87 5.75 -19.02
N ARG A 315 1.93 6.51 -18.49
CA ARG A 315 0.58 6.03 -18.18
C ARG A 315 -0.11 5.40 -19.39
N GLU A 316 -0.02 6.06 -20.54
CA GLU A 316 -0.64 5.60 -21.79
C GLU A 316 -0.11 4.23 -22.22
N VAL A 317 1.22 4.06 -22.22
CA VAL A 317 1.86 2.82 -22.64
C VAL A 317 1.61 1.69 -21.65
N LEU A 318 1.69 1.97 -20.34
CA LEU A 318 1.59 0.94 -19.31
C LEU A 318 0.16 0.43 -19.11
N TYR A 319 -0.84 1.32 -19.17
CA TYR A 319 -2.17 1.00 -18.66
C TYR A 319 -3.30 1.20 -19.67
N ILE A 320 -3.25 2.26 -20.50
CA ILE A 320 -4.37 2.58 -21.40
C ILE A 320 -4.29 1.75 -22.67
N LYS A 321 -3.17 1.81 -23.40
CA LYS A 321 -2.98 1.06 -24.65
C LYS A 321 -2.96 -0.45 -24.43
N THR A 322 -2.57 -0.90 -23.25
CA THR A 322 -2.66 -2.32 -22.89
C THR A 322 -4.09 -2.78 -22.60
N GLY A 323 -5.02 -1.84 -22.36
CA GLY A 323 -6.38 -2.16 -21.94
C GLY A 323 -6.53 -2.49 -20.45
N LEU A 324 -5.43 -2.40 -19.66
CA LEU A 324 -5.49 -2.62 -18.21
C LEU A 324 -6.41 -1.61 -17.52
N VAL A 325 -6.46 -0.38 -18.00
CA VAL A 325 -7.41 0.64 -17.58
C VAL A 325 -8.09 1.18 -18.85
N PRO A 326 -9.23 0.59 -19.27
CA PRO A 326 -9.87 0.91 -20.54
C PRO A 326 -10.32 2.37 -20.67
N ASN A 327 -10.73 2.99 -19.56
CA ASN A 327 -11.14 4.39 -19.55
C ASN A 327 -10.01 5.27 -18.98
N PRO A 328 -9.38 6.15 -19.78
CA PRO A 328 -8.29 7.01 -19.33
C PRO A 328 -8.64 7.96 -18.18
N LYS A 329 -9.95 8.26 -17.98
CA LYS A 329 -10.42 9.10 -16.87
C LYS A 329 -10.27 8.41 -15.50
N ASP A 330 -10.24 7.07 -15.49
CA ASP A 330 -10.09 6.30 -14.24
C ASP A 330 -8.65 6.29 -13.72
N LEU A 331 -7.69 6.73 -14.56
CA LEU A 331 -6.29 6.86 -14.18
C LEU A 331 -5.69 8.15 -14.77
N PRO A 332 -6.02 9.34 -14.28
CA PRO A 332 -5.41 10.59 -14.75
C PRO A 332 -3.91 10.65 -14.38
N VAL A 333 -3.15 11.51 -15.08
CA VAL A 333 -1.76 11.81 -14.70
C VAL A 333 -1.74 12.40 -13.31
N LEU A 334 -0.96 11.83 -12.41
CA LEU A 334 -0.88 12.27 -11.03
C LEU A 334 -0.21 13.65 -10.94
N GLN A 335 -0.87 14.59 -10.27
CA GLN A 335 -0.40 15.99 -10.13
C GLN A 335 -0.23 16.42 -8.68
N SER A 336 -0.37 15.45 -7.75
CA SER A 336 -0.20 15.66 -6.31
C SER A 336 0.36 14.37 -5.69
N HIS A 337 1.24 14.50 -4.71
CA HIS A 337 1.67 13.41 -3.86
C HIS A 337 0.70 13.18 -2.69
N ILE A 338 0.12 14.27 -2.18
CA ILE A 338 -0.71 14.25 -0.97
C ILE A 338 -2.09 13.69 -1.28
N PHE A 339 -2.80 14.33 -2.20
CA PHE A 339 -4.16 13.97 -2.56
C PHE A 339 -4.23 13.13 -3.82
N LYS A 340 -5.24 12.27 -3.92
CA LYS A 340 -5.46 11.43 -5.11
C LYS A 340 -6.60 12.01 -5.97
N PRO A 341 -6.64 11.71 -7.28
CA PRO A 341 -7.57 12.34 -8.22
C PRO A 341 -9.07 12.16 -7.91
N PHE A 342 -9.43 11.20 -7.08
CA PHE A 342 -10.80 10.94 -6.67
C PHE A 342 -11.19 11.63 -5.34
N GLU A 343 -10.26 12.36 -4.70
CA GLU A 343 -10.52 13.13 -3.49
C GLU A 343 -10.97 14.55 -3.80
N SER A 344 -11.93 15.08 -3.05
CA SER A 344 -12.42 16.45 -3.22
C SER A 344 -11.37 17.53 -2.98
N ALA A 345 -10.34 17.21 -2.18
CA ALA A 345 -9.19 18.08 -1.90
C ALA A 345 -8.09 17.99 -2.96
N TYR A 346 -8.27 17.20 -4.03
CA TYR A 346 -7.24 17.07 -5.06
C TYR A 346 -6.88 18.40 -5.71
N ALA A 347 -5.58 18.72 -5.71
CA ALA A 347 -5.02 19.87 -6.39
C ALA A 347 -3.95 19.43 -7.39
N THR A 348 -3.51 20.32 -8.25
CA THR A 348 -2.62 19.99 -9.36
C THR A 348 -1.31 20.81 -9.39
N PRO A 349 -0.55 20.89 -8.25
CA PRO A 349 0.65 21.72 -8.17
C PRO A 349 1.74 21.30 -9.16
N TYR A 350 1.81 20.01 -9.51
CA TYR A 350 2.77 19.48 -10.48
C TYR A 350 2.38 19.70 -11.95
N LYS A 351 1.18 20.28 -12.24
CA LYS A 351 0.77 20.64 -13.60
C LYS A 351 1.71 21.70 -14.21
N ARG A 352 2.36 22.52 -13.38
CA ARG A 352 3.37 23.49 -13.79
C ARG A 352 4.56 22.87 -14.54
N TRP A 353 4.84 21.59 -14.30
CA TRP A 353 5.89 20.81 -14.94
C TRP A 353 5.32 19.99 -16.11
N GLY A 354 4.72 20.65 -17.08
CA GLY A 354 4.31 20.03 -18.34
C GLY A 354 5.54 19.50 -19.10
N PHE A 355 5.37 18.37 -19.78
CA PHE A 355 6.43 17.79 -20.61
C PHE A 355 6.88 18.76 -21.70
N SER A 356 8.17 19.07 -21.73
CA SER A 356 8.78 19.92 -22.76
C SER A 356 10.28 19.68 -22.85
N GLN A 357 10.70 18.91 -23.82
CA GLN A 357 12.11 18.67 -24.10
C GLN A 357 12.86 19.94 -24.46
N LYS A 358 12.23 20.84 -25.23
CA LYS A 358 12.81 22.16 -25.56
C LYS A 358 13.11 22.99 -24.32
N ASN A 359 12.15 23.07 -23.38
CA ASN A 359 12.32 23.82 -22.14
C ASN A 359 13.37 23.16 -21.22
N THR A 360 13.46 21.83 -21.23
CA THR A 360 14.49 21.08 -20.49
C THR A 360 15.89 21.52 -20.94
N ILE A 361 16.15 21.48 -22.23
CA ILE A 361 17.44 21.92 -22.82
C ILE A 361 17.70 23.41 -22.51
N ALA A 362 16.72 24.27 -22.70
CA ALA A 362 16.84 25.70 -22.44
C ALA A 362 17.17 25.99 -20.96
N LEU A 363 16.51 25.24 -20.02
CA LEU A 363 16.77 25.38 -18.58
C LEU A 363 18.20 24.98 -18.21
N LEU A 364 18.72 23.89 -18.79
CA LEU A 364 20.08 23.42 -18.54
C LEU A 364 21.10 24.44 -19.08
N LYS A 365 20.93 24.92 -20.33
CA LYS A 365 21.79 25.94 -20.94
C LYS A 365 21.78 27.26 -20.16
N LYS A 366 20.58 27.71 -19.73
CA LYS A 366 20.43 28.92 -18.90
C LYS A 366 21.25 28.85 -17.61
N ASN A 367 21.46 27.65 -17.07
CA ASN A 367 22.25 27.41 -15.86
C ASN A 367 23.73 27.06 -16.16
N GLY A 368 24.20 27.34 -17.38
CA GLY A 368 25.60 27.19 -17.77
C GLY A 368 26.01 25.76 -18.09
N CYS A 369 25.09 24.83 -18.26
CA CYS A 369 25.42 23.45 -18.66
C CYS A 369 25.81 23.42 -20.15
N THR A 370 26.86 22.68 -20.49
CA THR A 370 27.45 22.57 -21.84
C THR A 370 27.57 21.10 -22.27
N GLY A 371 27.94 20.85 -23.52
CA GLY A 371 28.23 19.51 -24.04
C GLY A 371 27.01 18.69 -24.42
N GLY A 372 25.80 19.12 -24.06
CA GLY A 372 24.55 18.45 -24.41
C GLY A 372 24.02 18.85 -25.80
N PRO A 373 22.84 18.34 -26.20
CA PRO A 373 22.20 18.64 -27.47
C PRO A 373 21.64 20.06 -27.52
N ASP A 374 21.59 20.65 -28.73
CA ASP A 374 20.92 21.92 -28.98
C ASP A 374 19.42 21.80 -29.13
N THR A 375 18.98 20.68 -29.68
CA THR A 375 17.58 20.27 -29.86
C THR A 375 17.39 18.82 -29.42
N PRO A 376 16.15 18.41 -29.06
CA PRO A 376 15.89 17.02 -28.74
C PRO A 376 16.29 16.10 -29.90
N SER A 377 17.01 15.01 -29.58
CA SER A 377 17.48 14.07 -30.59
C SER A 377 16.97 12.65 -30.29
N SER A 378 16.69 11.87 -31.35
CA SER A 378 16.22 10.47 -31.23
C SER A 378 17.34 9.44 -31.09
N GLY A 379 18.61 9.86 -31.00
CA GLY A 379 19.79 8.99 -31.03
C GLY A 379 20.73 9.15 -29.83
N ASN A 380 22.02 8.94 -30.04
CA ASN A 380 23.08 9.13 -29.04
C ASN A 380 23.32 10.62 -28.74
N SER A 381 22.47 11.21 -27.89
CA SER A 381 22.70 12.58 -27.44
C SER A 381 23.92 12.62 -26.53
N LYS A 382 24.74 13.64 -26.75
CA LYS A 382 25.78 14.03 -25.79
C LYS A 382 25.12 14.43 -24.48
N ILE A 383 25.78 14.13 -23.36
CA ILE A 383 25.24 14.42 -22.02
C ILE A 383 25.72 15.80 -21.58
N PHE A 384 24.83 16.59 -20.99
CA PHE A 384 25.17 17.87 -20.38
C PHE A 384 26.12 17.70 -19.22
N SER A 385 27.15 18.56 -19.18
CA SER A 385 27.97 18.78 -18.00
C SER A 385 27.66 20.16 -17.45
N CYS A 386 27.42 20.28 -16.16
CA CYS A 386 27.03 21.53 -15.52
C CYS A 386 28.12 22.02 -14.56
N PRO A 387 28.32 23.36 -14.42
CA PRO A 387 29.35 23.93 -13.56
C PRO A 387 29.26 23.42 -12.11
N GLY A 388 30.39 22.96 -11.59
CA GLY A 388 30.55 22.52 -10.21
C GLY A 388 29.81 21.21 -9.84
N VAL A 389 29.20 20.54 -10.80
CA VAL A 389 28.46 19.25 -10.52
C VAL A 389 28.74 18.15 -11.55
N GLY A 390 29.40 18.50 -12.68
CA GLY A 390 29.81 17.52 -13.69
C GLY A 390 28.68 17.04 -14.60
N GLU A 391 28.88 15.86 -15.18
CA GLU A 391 27.98 15.22 -16.12
C GLU A 391 26.64 14.80 -15.47
N LEU A 392 25.53 14.99 -16.20
CA LEU A 392 24.20 14.65 -15.72
C LEU A 392 23.89 13.16 -15.99
N THR A 393 24.66 12.30 -15.35
CA THR A 393 24.52 10.82 -15.40
C THR A 393 24.20 10.30 -14.02
N PHE A 394 23.07 9.58 -13.90
CA PHE A 394 22.53 9.13 -12.60
C PHE A 394 22.14 7.66 -12.61
N ALA A 395 22.40 6.95 -11.50
CA ALA A 395 21.84 5.63 -11.28
C ALA A 395 20.32 5.75 -11.00
N PHE A 396 19.54 4.97 -11.74
CA PHE A 396 18.10 4.80 -11.53
C PHE A 396 17.86 3.48 -10.81
N THR A 397 17.55 3.55 -9.52
CA THR A 397 17.32 2.39 -8.66
C THR A 397 15.84 2.03 -8.66
N THR A 398 15.52 0.75 -8.81
CA THR A 398 14.17 0.21 -8.60
C THR A 398 14.23 -1.29 -8.33
N THR A 399 13.07 -1.93 -8.08
CA THR A 399 13.03 -3.39 -7.87
C THR A 399 13.19 -4.16 -9.16
N SER A 400 13.96 -5.24 -9.13
CA SER A 400 14.02 -6.25 -10.18
C SER A 400 12.74 -7.12 -10.18
N GLY A 401 12.50 -7.83 -11.28
CA GLY A 401 11.36 -8.75 -11.41
C GLY A 401 10.01 -8.07 -11.65
N ASN A 402 9.95 -6.74 -11.78
CA ASN A 402 8.73 -6.00 -12.09
C ASN A 402 8.78 -5.44 -13.53
N PRO A 403 8.07 -6.04 -14.48
CA PRO A 403 8.12 -5.63 -15.91
C PRO A 403 7.58 -4.21 -16.13
N LEU A 404 6.58 -3.76 -15.34
CA LEU A 404 6.06 -2.39 -15.48
C LEU A 404 7.10 -1.36 -15.05
N ARG A 405 7.90 -1.65 -14.02
CA ARG A 405 9.00 -0.77 -13.60
C ARG A 405 10.14 -0.76 -14.59
N ALA A 406 10.50 -1.92 -15.15
CA ALA A 406 11.50 -1.99 -16.21
C ALA A 406 11.09 -1.16 -17.43
N LEU A 407 9.86 -1.31 -17.91
CA LEU A 407 9.34 -0.53 -19.03
C LEU A 407 9.24 0.98 -18.71
N THR A 408 8.86 1.33 -17.47
CA THR A 408 8.86 2.74 -17.02
C THR A 408 10.27 3.34 -17.09
N PHE A 409 11.28 2.60 -16.61
CA PHE A 409 12.67 3.01 -16.70
C PHE A 409 13.10 3.23 -18.16
N GLU A 410 12.83 2.30 -19.06
CA GLU A 410 13.20 2.42 -20.48
C GLU A 410 12.59 3.65 -21.16
N ILE A 411 11.31 3.95 -20.85
CA ILE A 411 10.64 5.14 -21.37
C ILE A 411 11.32 6.41 -20.84
N ILE A 412 11.55 6.50 -19.51
CA ILE A 412 12.19 7.64 -18.87
C ILE A 412 13.62 7.83 -19.40
N GLN A 413 14.39 6.75 -19.46
CA GLN A 413 15.77 6.77 -19.96
C GLN A 413 15.84 7.34 -21.38
N ARG A 414 14.98 6.86 -22.30
CA ARG A 414 14.93 7.34 -23.67
C ARG A 414 14.58 8.81 -23.77
N GLN A 415 13.56 9.23 -23.01
CA GLN A 415 13.10 10.63 -23.00
C GLN A 415 14.17 11.58 -22.48
N LEU A 416 14.83 11.23 -21.39
CA LEU A 416 15.87 12.06 -20.78
C LEU A 416 17.17 12.06 -21.58
N LYS A 417 17.54 10.92 -22.16
CA LYS A 417 18.72 10.84 -23.04
C LYS A 417 18.59 11.76 -24.24
N SER A 418 17.39 11.91 -24.82
CA SER A 418 17.14 12.79 -25.95
C SER A 418 17.36 14.28 -25.62
N VAL A 419 17.38 14.65 -24.35
CA VAL A 419 17.63 16.01 -23.86
C VAL A 419 18.95 16.15 -23.10
N GLY A 420 19.86 15.18 -23.22
CA GLY A 420 21.21 15.22 -22.64
C GLY A 420 21.29 14.92 -21.14
N ILE A 421 20.35 14.12 -20.60
CA ILE A 421 20.39 13.58 -19.25
C ILE A 421 20.40 12.04 -19.33
N GLN A 422 21.35 11.39 -18.66
CA GLN A 422 21.50 9.93 -18.67
C GLN A 422 21.02 9.32 -17.36
N PHE A 423 20.15 8.29 -17.45
CA PHE A 423 19.90 7.36 -16.35
C PHE A 423 20.49 5.99 -16.68
N THR A 424 21.16 5.36 -15.70
CA THR A 424 21.72 4.02 -15.80
C THR A 424 20.93 3.08 -14.88
N PRO A 425 20.61 1.84 -15.30
CA PRO A 425 19.78 0.95 -14.50
C PRO A 425 20.54 0.39 -13.29
N ARG A 426 19.88 0.39 -12.13
CA ARG A 426 20.30 -0.31 -10.91
C ARG A 426 19.08 -1.04 -10.34
N PHE A 427 18.81 -2.27 -10.83
CA PHE A 427 17.65 -3.06 -10.41
C PHE A 427 18.05 -4.03 -9.30
N LEU A 428 17.41 -3.91 -8.14
CA LEU A 428 17.69 -4.66 -6.93
C LEU A 428 16.51 -5.57 -6.58
N SER A 429 16.76 -6.69 -5.91
CA SER A 429 15.64 -7.46 -5.37
C SER A 429 14.88 -6.62 -4.32
N PRO A 430 13.56 -6.83 -4.14
CA PRO A 430 12.80 -6.12 -3.10
C PRO A 430 13.43 -6.27 -1.72
N ALA A 431 13.94 -7.45 -1.38
CA ALA A 431 14.61 -7.71 -0.10
C ALA A 431 15.85 -6.83 0.08
N VAL A 432 16.65 -6.63 -0.96
CA VAL A 432 17.85 -5.77 -0.90
C VAL A 432 17.46 -4.29 -0.83
N LEU A 433 16.50 -3.86 -1.67
CA LEU A 433 16.11 -2.44 -1.72
C LEU A 433 15.46 -1.99 -0.41
N PHE A 434 14.49 -2.76 0.09
CA PHE A 434 13.69 -2.37 1.26
C PHE A 434 14.27 -2.95 2.57
N GLY A 435 14.53 -4.25 2.63
CA GLY A 435 15.03 -4.92 3.83
C GLY A 435 16.54 -4.80 4.05
N GLY A 436 17.32 -4.65 2.98
CA GLY A 436 18.79 -4.54 3.04
C GLY A 436 19.31 -3.13 3.36
N GLY A 437 18.45 -2.19 3.74
CA GLY A 437 18.87 -0.85 4.14
C GLY A 437 19.32 0.07 3.00
N VAL A 438 19.23 -0.34 1.74
CA VAL A 438 19.63 0.51 0.60
C VAL A 438 18.75 1.76 0.53
N LEU A 439 17.42 1.60 0.63
CA LEU A 439 16.47 2.70 0.59
C LEU A 439 16.67 3.63 1.79
N THR A 440 16.62 3.09 3.00
CA THR A 440 16.72 3.84 4.27
C THR A 440 18.11 4.43 4.49
N GLY A 441 19.15 3.73 4.06
CA GLY A 441 20.54 4.19 4.15
C GLY A 441 20.92 5.25 3.11
N GLY A 442 20.04 5.55 2.14
CA GLY A 442 20.27 6.57 1.11
C GLY A 442 21.37 6.20 0.10
N ASP A 443 21.69 4.90 -0.04
CA ASP A 443 22.69 4.43 -1.02
C ASP A 443 22.07 4.29 -2.42
N TRP A 444 21.62 5.42 -2.96
CA TRP A 444 21.03 5.56 -4.29
C TRP A 444 21.08 7.03 -4.75
N GLN A 445 20.97 7.28 -6.05
CA GLN A 445 20.93 8.63 -6.63
C GLN A 445 19.51 9.04 -6.98
N SER A 446 18.81 8.21 -7.76
CA SER A 446 17.38 8.29 -7.93
C SER A 446 16.75 6.92 -7.65
N VAL A 447 15.54 6.91 -7.10
CA VAL A 447 14.84 5.66 -6.77
C VAL A 447 13.36 5.76 -7.14
N MET A 448 12.85 4.71 -7.78
CA MET A 448 11.43 4.56 -8.12
C MET A 448 10.83 3.40 -7.34
N PHE A 449 9.78 3.69 -6.60
CA PHE A 449 9.00 2.71 -5.85
C PHE A 449 7.59 3.22 -5.59
N THR A 450 6.79 2.47 -4.85
CA THR A 450 5.40 2.82 -4.52
C THR A 450 5.28 3.18 -3.05
N PHE A 451 4.72 4.34 -2.77
CA PHE A 451 4.10 4.60 -1.47
C PHE A 451 2.65 4.11 -1.48
N THR A 452 2.20 3.59 -0.35
CA THR A 452 0.80 3.27 -0.09
C THR A 452 0.27 4.24 0.95
N GLY A 453 -0.84 4.88 0.64
CA GLY A 453 -1.49 5.85 1.50
C GLY A 453 -2.95 5.51 1.78
N GLY A 454 -3.61 6.41 2.46
CA GLY A 454 -5.05 6.35 2.76
C GLY A 454 -5.64 7.75 2.86
N PRO A 455 -6.95 7.88 3.12
CA PRO A 455 -7.64 9.17 3.20
C PRO A 455 -7.06 10.13 4.26
N THR A 456 -6.34 9.60 5.24
CA THR A 456 -5.68 10.37 6.30
C THR A 456 -4.23 10.73 5.99
N SER A 457 -3.67 10.24 4.89
CA SER A 457 -2.25 10.43 4.52
C SER A 457 -1.86 11.90 4.41
N GLY A 458 -2.82 12.77 4.07
CA GLY A 458 -2.58 14.21 4.03
C GLY A 458 -2.12 14.78 5.37
N GLY A 459 -2.67 14.32 6.51
CA GLY A 459 -2.27 14.74 7.85
C GLY A 459 -0.87 14.25 8.23
N THR A 460 -0.46 13.10 7.72
CA THR A 460 0.82 12.44 8.06
C THR A 460 1.92 12.68 7.02
N PHE A 461 1.67 13.48 5.98
CA PHE A 461 2.62 13.69 4.89
C PHE A 461 3.94 14.36 5.32
N PHE A 462 4.03 14.86 6.55
CA PHE A 462 5.29 15.30 7.15
C PHE A 462 6.35 14.20 7.14
N SER A 463 5.96 12.95 7.41
CA SER A 463 6.89 11.80 7.37
C SER A 463 7.58 11.64 6.01
N ILE A 464 6.89 11.96 4.91
CA ILE A 464 7.41 11.79 3.53
C ILE A 464 8.07 13.09 3.02
N GLY A 465 7.44 14.25 3.24
CA GLY A 465 7.85 15.52 2.63
C GLY A 465 8.49 16.53 3.60
N GLY A 466 8.49 16.25 4.91
CA GLY A 466 9.07 17.11 5.94
C GLY A 466 10.57 16.90 6.11
N CYS A 467 11.27 17.94 6.57
CA CYS A 467 12.70 17.83 6.91
C CYS A 467 12.88 16.83 8.08
N GLY A 468 13.63 15.77 7.84
CA GLY A 468 13.86 14.70 8.82
C GLY A 468 12.67 13.78 9.05
N GLY A 469 11.67 13.76 8.16
CA GLY A 469 10.58 12.79 8.22
C GLY A 469 11.09 11.37 8.00
N ASP A 470 10.52 10.40 8.71
CA ASP A 470 11.01 9.00 8.76
C ASP A 470 10.99 8.30 7.39
N GLN A 471 10.09 8.70 6.50
CA GLN A 471 9.97 8.18 5.14
C GLN A 471 10.51 9.13 4.07
N ASN A 472 11.15 10.22 4.48
CA ASN A 472 11.84 11.15 3.58
C ASN A 472 13.23 10.59 3.21
N TYR A 473 13.24 9.45 2.55
CA TYR A 473 14.48 8.71 2.21
C TYR A 473 15.44 9.50 1.33
N GLY A 474 14.93 10.46 0.55
CA GLY A 474 15.73 11.38 -0.27
C GLY A 474 16.39 12.51 0.50
N ALA A 475 16.10 12.65 1.80
CA ALA A 475 16.56 13.73 2.66
C ALA A 475 16.31 15.14 2.07
N ALA A 476 15.23 15.28 1.30
CA ALA A 476 14.80 16.57 0.79
C ALA A 476 14.34 17.48 1.93
N CYS A 477 14.79 18.74 1.96
CA CYS A 477 14.42 19.64 3.04
C CYS A 477 14.17 21.06 2.56
N ASN A 478 12.91 21.47 2.59
CA ASN A 478 12.51 22.87 2.51
C ASN A 478 11.83 23.25 3.83
N LYS A 479 12.47 24.10 4.63
CA LYS A 479 12.01 24.45 5.98
C LYS A 479 10.60 25.04 5.99
N LYS A 480 10.22 25.84 4.97
CA LYS A 480 8.89 26.45 4.90
C LYS A 480 7.81 25.40 4.63
N ALA A 481 8.03 24.50 3.67
CA ALA A 481 7.13 23.39 3.42
C ALA A 481 7.02 22.48 4.64
N SER A 482 8.15 22.15 5.26
CA SER A 482 8.21 21.32 6.46
C SER A 482 7.37 21.89 7.63
N ALA A 483 7.48 23.20 7.87
CA ALA A 483 6.69 23.87 8.91
C ALA A 483 5.18 23.83 8.62
N LEU A 484 4.77 23.96 7.35
CA LEU A 484 3.37 23.85 6.94
C LEU A 484 2.86 22.41 7.12
N LEU A 485 3.64 21.40 6.73
CA LEU A 485 3.29 19.99 6.91
C LEU A 485 3.18 19.62 8.39
N GLN A 486 4.12 20.09 9.22
CA GLN A 486 4.07 19.88 10.68
C GLN A 486 2.84 20.53 11.30
N LYS A 487 2.51 21.75 10.88
CA LYS A 487 1.28 22.41 11.36
C LYS A 487 0.03 21.66 10.91
N ALA A 488 0.00 21.16 9.67
CA ALA A 488 -1.14 20.39 9.16
C ALA A 488 -1.39 19.11 9.96
N GLN A 489 -0.34 18.46 10.46
CA GLN A 489 -0.42 17.24 11.29
C GLN A 489 -1.23 17.45 12.57
N PHE A 490 -1.23 18.70 13.10
CA PHE A 490 -1.94 19.08 14.31
C PHE A 490 -3.10 20.07 14.04
N THR A 491 -3.65 20.07 12.83
CA THR A 491 -4.80 20.89 12.46
C THR A 491 -6.02 19.99 12.20
N PRO A 492 -6.91 19.80 13.20
CA PRO A 492 -8.07 18.92 13.08
C PRO A 492 -9.11 19.36 12.06
N ASP A 493 -9.27 20.70 11.87
CA ASP A 493 -10.19 21.25 10.88
C ASP A 493 -9.77 20.88 9.45
N PRO A 494 -10.60 20.13 8.70
CA PRO A 494 -10.21 19.63 7.39
C PRO A 494 -9.92 20.74 6.36
N ALA A 495 -10.67 21.84 6.39
CA ALA A 495 -10.49 22.93 5.42
C ALA A 495 -9.17 23.69 5.68
N ALA A 496 -8.88 24.01 6.94
CA ALA A 496 -7.63 24.64 7.34
C ALA A 496 -6.42 23.71 7.10
N ARG A 497 -6.56 22.43 7.41
CA ARG A 497 -5.54 21.41 7.15
C ARG A 497 -5.23 21.30 5.66
N ASN A 498 -6.26 21.13 4.82
CA ASN A 498 -6.09 20.98 3.38
C ASN A 498 -5.41 22.22 2.77
N LYS A 499 -5.73 23.43 3.27
CA LYS A 499 -5.03 24.65 2.83
C LYS A 499 -3.53 24.59 3.15
N LEU A 500 -3.15 24.19 4.37
CA LEU A 500 -1.74 24.04 4.77
C LEU A 500 -1.00 23.00 3.91
N LEU A 501 -1.67 21.88 3.61
CA LEU A 501 -1.13 20.82 2.76
C LEU A 501 -0.94 21.30 1.31
N HIS A 502 -1.92 22.02 0.75
CA HIS A 502 -1.78 22.63 -0.59
C HIS A 502 -0.65 23.63 -0.65
N ASP A 503 -0.56 24.54 0.35
CA ASP A 503 0.51 25.54 0.40
C ASP A 503 1.89 24.87 0.50
N ALA A 504 2.01 23.79 1.28
CA ALA A 504 3.23 23.00 1.39
C ALA A 504 3.56 22.32 0.05
N GLU A 505 2.57 21.68 -0.58
CA GLU A 505 2.79 20.92 -1.81
C GLU A 505 3.16 21.82 -3.01
N VAL A 506 2.66 23.04 -3.06
CA VAL A 506 3.10 24.03 -4.07
C VAL A 506 4.61 24.29 -3.96
N ILE A 507 5.14 24.40 -2.73
CA ILE A 507 6.57 24.58 -2.50
C ILE A 507 7.34 23.31 -2.86
N LEU A 508 6.88 22.14 -2.44
CA LEU A 508 7.51 20.86 -2.75
C LEU A 508 7.52 20.56 -4.25
N ALA A 509 6.45 20.93 -4.95
CA ALA A 509 6.37 20.81 -6.41
C ALA A 509 7.36 21.76 -7.12
N ASP A 510 7.55 22.97 -6.61
CA ASP A 510 8.52 23.92 -7.15
C ASP A 510 9.97 23.45 -6.92
N GLU A 511 10.24 22.84 -5.75
CA GLU A 511 11.51 22.20 -5.44
C GLU A 511 11.75 20.91 -6.24
N VAL A 512 10.70 20.30 -6.79
CA VAL A 512 10.72 18.94 -7.36
C VAL A 512 11.40 17.98 -6.38
N PHE A 513 10.84 17.90 -5.16
CA PHE A 513 11.38 16.97 -4.16
C PHE A 513 11.28 15.52 -4.63
N SER A 514 10.23 15.22 -5.39
CA SER A 514 9.91 13.94 -6.01
C SER A 514 9.07 14.16 -7.28
N VAL A 515 9.06 13.22 -8.21
CA VAL A 515 8.21 13.24 -9.42
C VAL A 515 7.04 12.30 -9.24
N PRO A 516 5.80 12.78 -9.11
CA PRO A 516 4.62 11.90 -9.10
C PRO A 516 4.41 11.33 -10.50
N LEU A 517 4.48 10.01 -10.66
CA LEU A 517 4.30 9.37 -11.96
C LEU A 517 2.83 9.08 -12.24
N PHE A 518 2.23 8.18 -11.46
CA PHE A 518 0.81 7.81 -11.57
C PHE A 518 0.32 7.21 -10.25
N ALA A 519 -1.00 7.35 -9.99
CA ALA A 519 -1.66 6.53 -8.99
C ALA A 519 -1.72 5.10 -9.53
N ARG A 520 -1.38 4.11 -8.70
CA ARG A 520 -1.42 2.71 -9.15
C ARG A 520 -2.88 2.27 -9.33
N PRO A 521 -3.22 1.67 -10.46
CA PRO A 521 -4.53 1.07 -10.60
C PRO A 521 -4.63 -0.19 -9.75
N GLN A 522 -5.77 -0.34 -9.07
CA GLN A 522 -6.15 -1.54 -8.35
C GLN A 522 -7.37 -2.13 -9.03
N HIS A 523 -7.44 -3.45 -9.15
CA HIS A 523 -8.55 -4.15 -9.77
C HIS A 523 -9.13 -5.18 -8.82
N LEU A 524 -10.45 -5.18 -8.68
CA LEU A 524 -11.20 -6.28 -8.10
C LEU A 524 -11.86 -7.07 -9.24
N LEU A 525 -11.42 -8.30 -9.42
CA LEU A 525 -12.01 -9.25 -10.36
C LEU A 525 -12.83 -10.27 -9.58
N HIS A 526 -14.02 -10.59 -10.04
CA HIS A 526 -14.78 -11.67 -9.41
C HIS A 526 -15.69 -12.39 -10.40
N SER A 527 -15.94 -13.67 -10.15
CA SER A 527 -16.97 -14.43 -10.83
C SER A 527 -18.34 -13.76 -10.64
N THR A 528 -19.19 -13.78 -11.67
CA THR A 528 -20.57 -13.28 -11.58
C THR A 528 -21.43 -14.06 -10.58
N LYS A 529 -20.97 -15.25 -10.14
CA LYS A 529 -21.59 -16.00 -9.03
C LYS A 529 -21.47 -15.26 -7.69
N VAL A 530 -20.38 -14.54 -7.47
CA VAL A 530 -20.21 -13.71 -6.27
C VAL A 530 -20.99 -12.41 -6.43
N LYS A 531 -21.95 -12.17 -5.56
CA LYS A 531 -22.76 -10.95 -5.52
C LYS A 531 -22.28 -10.05 -4.38
N GLY A 532 -22.34 -8.73 -4.59
CA GLY A 532 -22.04 -7.74 -3.54
C GLY A 532 -20.57 -7.35 -3.41
N ALA A 533 -19.64 -7.99 -4.11
CA ALA A 533 -18.22 -7.63 -4.06
C ALA A 533 -18.00 -6.24 -4.71
N LEU A 534 -17.40 -5.33 -3.95
CA LEU A 534 -17.13 -3.96 -4.38
C LEU A 534 -15.67 -3.61 -4.12
N ARG A 535 -15.00 -3.05 -5.14
CA ARG A 535 -13.64 -2.52 -5.02
C ARG A 535 -13.60 -1.37 -4.01
N ASN A 536 -12.57 -1.36 -3.14
CA ASN A 536 -12.30 -0.24 -2.25
C ASN A 536 -10.87 0.27 -2.51
N PRO A 537 -10.66 1.56 -2.86
CA PRO A 537 -9.34 2.09 -3.19
C PRO A 537 -8.45 2.34 -1.97
N THR A 538 -8.96 2.15 -0.74
CA THR A 538 -8.23 2.33 0.52
C THR A 538 -7.56 1.03 0.97
N LEU A 539 -6.88 1.05 2.11
CA LEU A 539 -6.31 -0.15 2.77
C LEU A 539 -7.37 -1.15 3.27
N GLN A 540 -8.66 -0.79 3.22
CA GLN A 540 -9.75 -1.74 3.47
C GLN A 540 -9.81 -2.82 2.38
N GLY A 541 -9.35 -2.49 1.17
CA GLY A 541 -9.21 -3.44 0.06
C GLY A 541 -10.51 -4.08 -0.41
N GLY A 542 -10.38 -5.09 -1.26
CA GLY A 542 -11.52 -5.76 -1.87
C GLY A 542 -12.41 -6.54 -0.91
N THR A 543 -11.93 -6.84 0.30
CA THR A 543 -12.68 -7.62 1.31
C THR A 543 -13.52 -6.76 2.26
N TRP A 544 -13.47 -5.44 2.17
CA TRP A 544 -14.05 -4.48 3.12
C TRP A 544 -15.54 -4.70 3.46
N ASN A 545 -16.30 -5.33 2.57
CA ASN A 545 -17.73 -5.62 2.73
C ASN A 545 -18.06 -7.12 2.53
N ALA A 546 -17.09 -8.01 2.80
CA ALA A 546 -17.25 -9.44 2.52
C ALA A 546 -18.41 -10.10 3.29
N GLU A 547 -18.85 -9.53 4.42
CA GLU A 547 -20.04 -9.98 5.15
C GLU A 547 -21.34 -9.83 4.34
N THR A 548 -21.35 -8.92 3.36
CA THR A 548 -22.51 -8.70 2.49
C THR A 548 -22.51 -9.59 1.24
N TRP A 549 -21.40 -10.28 0.97
CA TRP A 549 -21.27 -11.12 -0.21
C TRP A 549 -22.14 -12.37 -0.11
N SER A 550 -22.62 -12.81 -1.26
CA SER A 550 -23.32 -14.10 -1.39
C SER A 550 -22.90 -14.81 -2.66
N VAL A 551 -23.02 -16.12 -2.68
CA VAL A 551 -22.81 -16.94 -3.86
C VAL A 551 -24.17 -17.28 -4.45
N ALA A 552 -24.38 -16.98 -5.74
CA ALA A 552 -25.57 -17.42 -6.45
C ALA A 552 -25.49 -18.95 -6.66
N SER A 553 -26.59 -19.62 -6.35
CA SER A 553 -26.78 -21.04 -6.61
C SER A 553 -26.76 -21.36 -8.10
#